data_d439bd2e99409328172be665f49ef16f
#
_entry.id   d439bd2e99409328172be665f49ef16f
#
_cell.length_a   1.000
_cell.length_b   1.000
_cell.length_c   1.000
_cell.angle_alpha   90.00
_cell.angle_beta   90.00
_cell.angle_gamma   90.00
#
_symmetry.space_group_name_H-M   'P 1'
#
loop_
_entity.id
_entity.type
_entity.pdbx_description
1 polymer ?
#
loop_
_entity_poly.entity_id
_entity_poly.type
_entity_poly.pdbx_seq_one_letter_code
_entity_poly.pdbx_strand_id
1 'polypeptide(L)'
;MELFIKKAAEREIPIIHEITQDAFTKYANDLGLPNAVSALNETYEDIRRDMIEKAILVAYYKGEPMGSIRYEMATDNIAYITRFGVKTEAQNCGIGRALIKAVEDEARKAGAHMITLHTASKIRPLIRFYYSLGFYIHSTTTDRGYIRALLCKELVNCADVSILTVNIK
;
A
#
# COMPACT_ATOMS: atom_id res chain seq x y z
N MET A 1 -1.26 -5.30 -23.37
CA MET A 1 -1.75 -4.39 -22.32
C MET A 1 -0.54 -3.76 -21.62
N GLU A 2 -0.53 -2.46 -21.48
CA GLU A 2 0.64 -1.74 -20.98
C GLU A 2 0.84 -1.91 -19.46
N LEU A 3 -0.23 -1.98 -18.70
CA LEU A 3 -0.22 -2.15 -17.25
C LEU A 3 -1.15 -3.30 -16.84
N PHE A 4 -0.65 -4.25 -16.07
CA PHE A 4 -1.46 -5.28 -15.43
C PHE A 4 -0.93 -5.64 -14.04
N ILE A 5 -1.81 -6.12 -13.18
CA ILE A 5 -1.51 -6.49 -11.80
C ILE A 5 -1.89 -7.95 -11.59
N LYS A 6 -1.04 -8.67 -10.90
CA LYS A 6 -1.30 -10.06 -10.54
C LYS A 6 -0.79 -10.38 -9.14
N LYS A 7 -1.30 -11.47 -8.56
CA LYS A 7 -0.76 -12.03 -7.34
C LYS A 7 0.68 -12.52 -7.57
N ALA A 8 1.56 -12.22 -6.62
CA ALA A 8 2.96 -12.62 -6.68
C ALA A 8 3.13 -14.15 -6.63
N ALA A 9 4.08 -14.65 -7.41
CA ALA A 9 4.58 -16.02 -7.33
C ALA A 9 5.94 -16.05 -6.62
N GLU A 10 6.32 -17.19 -6.05
CA GLU A 10 7.58 -17.34 -5.28
C GLU A 10 8.82 -16.94 -6.11
N ARG A 11 8.82 -17.24 -7.41
CA ARG A 11 9.91 -16.85 -8.32
C ARG A 11 10.11 -15.33 -8.43
N GLU A 12 9.14 -14.53 -7.99
CA GLU A 12 9.19 -13.07 -8.04
C GLU A 12 9.77 -12.45 -6.76
N ILE A 13 10.14 -13.25 -5.76
CA ILE A 13 10.75 -12.74 -4.52
C ILE A 13 11.94 -11.82 -4.78
N PRO A 14 12.92 -12.16 -5.65
CA PRO A 14 14.05 -11.27 -5.91
C PRO A 14 13.63 -9.93 -6.48
N ILE A 15 12.65 -9.90 -7.39
CA ILE A 15 12.20 -8.64 -8.00
C ILE A 15 11.34 -7.81 -7.03
N ILE A 16 10.55 -8.46 -6.17
CA ILE A 16 9.81 -7.78 -5.10
C ILE A 16 10.78 -7.11 -4.14
N HIS A 17 11.86 -7.79 -3.78
CA HIS A 17 12.93 -7.23 -2.96
C HIS A 17 13.58 -6.01 -3.63
N GLU A 18 13.92 -6.10 -4.91
CA GLU A 18 14.50 -5.00 -5.69
C GLU A 18 13.57 -3.79 -5.74
N ILE A 19 12.28 -3.99 -6.02
CA ILE A 19 11.26 -2.91 -6.01
C ILE A 19 11.20 -2.23 -4.63
N THR A 20 11.20 -3.03 -3.57
CA THR A 20 11.19 -2.52 -2.19
C THR A 20 12.45 -1.70 -1.88
N GLN A 21 13.62 -2.21 -2.24
CA GLN A 21 14.89 -1.50 -2.05
C GLN A 21 14.91 -0.16 -2.79
N ASP A 22 14.51 -0.13 -4.05
CA ASP A 22 14.48 1.10 -4.84
C ASP A 22 13.49 2.12 -4.25
N ALA A 23 12.25 1.74 -4.06
CA ALA A 23 11.20 2.65 -3.59
C ALA A 23 11.48 3.18 -2.17
N PHE A 24 11.92 2.31 -1.26
CA PHE A 24 12.16 2.70 0.14
C PHE A 24 13.51 3.39 0.36
N THR A 25 14.48 3.23 -0.52
CA THR A 25 15.69 4.07 -0.54
C THR A 25 15.30 5.53 -0.82
N LYS A 26 14.45 5.77 -1.82
CA LYS A 26 13.91 7.11 -2.09
C LYS A 26 13.12 7.65 -0.89
N TYR A 27 12.27 6.83 -0.30
CA TYR A 27 11.49 7.21 0.89
C TYR A 27 12.39 7.61 2.06
N ALA A 28 13.45 6.83 2.35
CA ALA A 28 14.40 7.12 3.40
C ALA A 28 15.19 8.41 3.13
N ASN A 29 15.57 8.65 1.88
CA ASN A 29 16.27 9.88 1.47
C ASN A 29 15.34 11.10 1.61
N ASP A 30 14.10 11.01 1.17
CA ASP A 30 13.10 12.09 1.31
C ASP A 30 12.79 12.38 2.79
N LEU A 31 12.84 11.35 3.64
CA LEU A 31 12.65 11.47 5.08
C LEU A 31 13.87 12.05 5.79
N GLY A 32 15.08 11.90 5.22
CA GLY A 32 16.35 12.31 5.83
C GLY A 32 16.82 11.41 6.98
N LEU A 33 16.27 10.19 7.08
CA LEU A 33 16.56 9.21 8.14
C LEU A 33 16.85 7.83 7.53
N PRO A 34 18.02 7.61 6.91
CA PRO A 34 18.29 6.40 6.14
C PRO A 34 18.24 5.10 6.95
N ASN A 35 18.46 5.17 8.27
CA ASN A 35 18.48 3.99 9.15
C ASN A 35 17.13 3.71 9.84
N ALA A 36 16.12 4.58 9.66
CA ALA A 36 14.83 4.43 10.34
C ALA A 36 13.80 3.60 9.54
N VAL A 37 14.12 3.23 8.29
CA VAL A 37 13.19 2.55 7.39
C VAL A 37 13.46 1.06 7.38
N SER A 38 12.65 0.31 8.13
CA SER A 38 12.80 -1.14 8.31
C SER A 38 12.66 -1.95 7.01
N ALA A 39 11.95 -1.43 6.02
CA ALA A 39 11.81 -2.07 4.71
C ALA A 39 13.14 -2.32 4.01
N LEU A 40 14.16 -1.49 4.28
CA LEU A 40 15.50 -1.63 3.69
C LEU A 40 16.30 -2.80 4.27
N ASN A 41 15.88 -3.34 5.41
CA ASN A 41 16.50 -4.50 6.06
C ASN A 41 15.79 -5.83 5.71
N GLU A 42 14.78 -5.79 4.86
CA GLU A 42 13.99 -6.95 4.50
C GLU A 42 14.83 -7.97 3.73
N THR A 43 14.66 -9.24 4.09
CA THR A 43 15.30 -10.39 3.44
C THR A 43 14.32 -11.12 2.51
N TYR A 44 14.83 -12.00 1.65
CA TYR A 44 13.98 -12.89 0.85
C TYR A 44 13.11 -13.80 1.72
N GLU A 45 13.61 -14.20 2.87
CA GLU A 45 12.84 -15.02 3.81
C GLU A 45 11.67 -14.26 4.43
N ASP A 46 11.85 -12.97 4.70
CA ASP A 46 10.76 -12.10 5.16
C ASP A 46 9.66 -11.99 4.10
N ILE A 47 10.03 -11.85 2.83
CA ILE A 47 9.07 -11.81 1.71
C ILE A 47 8.35 -13.14 1.58
N ARG A 48 9.07 -14.25 1.68
CA ARG A 48 8.49 -15.61 1.62
C ARG A 48 7.47 -15.82 2.73
N ARG A 49 7.77 -15.39 3.94
CA ARG A 49 6.82 -15.44 5.07
C ARG A 49 5.58 -14.58 4.79
N ASP A 50 5.76 -13.37 4.29
CA ASP A 50 4.64 -12.49 3.93
C ASP A 50 3.77 -13.07 2.81
N MET A 51 4.32 -13.85 1.89
CA MET A 51 3.52 -14.56 0.87
C MET A 51 2.56 -15.59 1.46
N ILE A 52 2.87 -16.13 2.63
CA ILE A 52 2.02 -17.07 3.37
C ILE A 52 0.97 -16.31 4.20
N GLU A 53 1.39 -15.25 4.87
CA GLU A 53 0.59 -14.54 5.87
C GLU A 53 -0.26 -13.39 5.27
N LYS A 54 0.15 -12.86 4.12
CA LYS A 54 -0.44 -11.68 3.48
C LYS A 54 -0.70 -11.93 2.00
N ALA A 55 -1.45 -11.03 1.38
CA ALA A 55 -1.52 -10.95 -0.07
C ALA A 55 -0.44 -10.01 -0.60
N ILE A 56 0.27 -10.44 -1.63
CA ILE A 56 1.27 -9.64 -2.34
C ILE A 56 0.86 -9.52 -3.80
N LEU A 57 0.74 -8.29 -4.30
CA LEU A 57 0.46 -7.99 -5.70
C LEU A 57 1.68 -7.36 -6.35
N VAL A 58 1.92 -7.71 -7.60
CA VAL A 58 2.97 -7.14 -8.44
C VAL A 58 2.35 -6.50 -9.67
N ALA A 59 2.77 -5.28 -9.95
CA ALA A 59 2.37 -4.53 -11.14
C ALA A 59 3.45 -4.63 -12.22
N TYR A 60 3.05 -5.06 -13.40
CA TYR A 60 3.86 -5.09 -14.60
C TYR A 60 3.49 -3.93 -15.50
N TYR A 61 4.47 -3.15 -15.90
CA TYR A 61 4.31 -2.03 -16.80
C TYR A 61 5.24 -2.20 -18.00
N LYS A 62 4.66 -2.21 -19.21
CA LYS A 62 5.40 -2.50 -20.46
C LYS A 62 6.20 -3.81 -20.41
N GLY A 63 5.65 -4.81 -19.76
CA GLY A 63 6.26 -6.13 -19.62
C GLY A 63 7.24 -6.29 -18.47
N GLU A 64 7.59 -5.20 -17.76
CA GLU A 64 8.55 -5.21 -16.66
C GLU A 64 7.87 -5.03 -15.30
N PRO A 65 8.30 -5.74 -14.26
CA PRO A 65 7.77 -5.57 -12.91
C PRO A 65 8.25 -4.27 -12.28
N MET A 66 7.34 -3.34 -12.05
CA MET A 66 7.65 -1.97 -11.64
C MET A 66 7.07 -1.56 -10.30
N GLY A 67 6.17 -2.32 -9.72
CA GLY A 67 5.56 -1.98 -8.44
C GLY A 67 5.10 -3.21 -7.68
N SER A 68 5.01 -3.07 -6.35
CA SER A 68 4.52 -4.12 -5.47
C SER A 68 3.78 -3.51 -4.28
N ILE A 69 2.81 -4.24 -3.77
CA ILE A 69 2.02 -3.87 -2.59
C ILE A 69 1.66 -5.12 -1.82
N ARG A 70 1.62 -5.02 -0.50
CA ARG A 70 1.14 -6.09 0.37
C ARG A 70 -0.02 -5.59 1.20
N TYR A 71 -0.95 -6.48 1.50
CA TYR A 71 -1.99 -6.19 2.47
C TYR A 71 -2.39 -7.45 3.25
N GLU A 72 -2.91 -7.25 4.42
CA GLU A 72 -3.51 -8.28 5.27
C GLU A 72 -4.85 -7.80 5.80
N MET A 73 -5.74 -8.75 6.07
CA MET A 73 -6.97 -8.44 6.80
C MET A 73 -6.65 -8.41 8.29
N ALA A 74 -6.67 -7.22 8.87
CA ALA A 74 -6.57 -7.05 10.31
C ALA A 74 -7.92 -7.35 10.99
N THR A 75 -7.96 -7.26 12.32
CA THR A 75 -9.20 -7.37 13.08
C THR A 75 -10.24 -6.35 12.61
N ASP A 76 -11.50 -6.63 12.85
CA ASP A 76 -12.63 -5.76 12.52
C ASP A 76 -12.82 -5.48 11.02
N ASN A 77 -12.40 -6.42 10.16
CA ASN A 77 -12.55 -6.29 8.69
C ASN A 77 -11.89 -5.02 8.13
N ILE A 78 -10.70 -4.71 8.61
CA ILE A 78 -9.85 -3.62 8.11
C ILE A 78 -8.70 -4.23 7.31
N ALA A 79 -8.50 -3.80 6.07
CA ALA A 79 -7.34 -4.17 5.28
C ALA A 79 -6.17 -3.23 5.60
N TYR A 80 -5.04 -3.78 6.00
CA TYR A 80 -3.83 -3.03 6.31
C TYR A 80 -2.78 -3.21 5.24
N ILE A 81 -2.39 -2.11 4.59
CA ILE A 81 -1.38 -2.08 3.53
C ILE A 81 0.02 -1.91 4.13
N THR A 82 0.95 -2.71 3.64
CA THR A 82 2.38 -2.61 3.97
C THR A 82 3.21 -2.71 2.68
N ARG A 83 4.48 -2.30 2.75
CA ARG A 83 5.46 -2.49 1.67
C ARG A 83 4.93 -2.08 0.29
N PHE A 84 4.25 -0.95 0.22
CA PHE A 84 3.79 -0.37 -1.04
C PHE A 84 4.89 0.47 -1.67
N GLY A 85 5.32 0.10 -2.85
CA GLY A 85 6.37 0.80 -3.58
C GLY A 85 6.25 0.65 -5.08
N VAL A 86 6.71 1.67 -5.80
CA VAL A 86 6.87 1.70 -7.26
C VAL A 86 8.31 2.13 -7.54
N LYS A 87 8.99 1.43 -8.45
CA LYS A 87 10.35 1.81 -8.86
C LYS A 87 10.40 3.28 -9.27
N THR A 88 11.44 4.00 -8.87
CA THR A 88 11.56 5.45 -9.07
C THR A 88 11.44 5.86 -10.53
N GLU A 89 12.00 5.05 -11.45
CA GLU A 89 11.92 5.25 -12.90
C GLU A 89 10.50 5.13 -13.48
N ALA A 90 9.58 4.48 -12.76
CA ALA A 90 8.20 4.24 -13.18
C ALA A 90 7.16 5.00 -12.33
N GLN A 91 7.61 5.90 -11.48
CA GLN A 91 6.70 6.76 -10.72
C GLN A 91 5.96 7.73 -11.65
N ASN A 92 4.77 8.16 -11.22
CA ASN A 92 3.86 9.02 -11.99
C ASN A 92 3.30 8.40 -13.29
N CYS A 93 3.47 7.09 -13.51
CA CYS A 93 2.87 6.34 -14.62
C CYS A 93 1.52 5.67 -14.28
N GLY A 94 0.92 6.03 -13.14
CA GLY A 94 -0.37 5.46 -12.71
C GLY A 94 -0.27 4.10 -12.01
N ILE A 95 0.91 3.52 -11.87
CA ILE A 95 1.13 2.18 -11.29
C ILE A 95 0.68 2.14 -9.83
N GLY A 96 1.07 3.14 -9.04
CA GLY A 96 0.68 3.22 -7.63
C GLY A 96 -0.82 3.30 -7.43
N ARG A 97 -1.50 4.11 -8.23
CA ARG A 97 -2.96 4.20 -8.24
C ARG A 97 -3.62 2.87 -8.58
N ALA A 98 -3.11 2.17 -9.57
CA ALA A 98 -3.64 0.88 -9.99
C ALA A 98 -3.44 -0.20 -8.92
N LEU A 99 -2.28 -0.21 -8.24
CA LEU A 99 -2.02 -1.14 -7.11
C LEU A 99 -2.98 -0.90 -5.94
N ILE A 100 -3.19 0.34 -5.54
CA ILE A 100 -4.16 0.68 -4.48
C ILE A 100 -5.58 0.25 -4.90
N LYS A 101 -5.97 0.52 -6.15
CA LYS A 101 -7.29 0.10 -6.68
C LYS A 101 -7.47 -1.41 -6.64
N ALA A 102 -6.43 -2.17 -7.00
CA ALA A 102 -6.46 -3.63 -6.94
C ALA A 102 -6.66 -4.13 -5.50
N VAL A 103 -5.96 -3.53 -4.53
CA VAL A 103 -6.15 -3.86 -3.10
C VAL A 103 -7.57 -3.49 -2.65
N GLU A 104 -8.11 -2.35 -3.05
CA GLU A 104 -9.49 -1.97 -2.73
C GLU A 104 -10.50 -3.02 -3.23
N ASP A 105 -10.34 -3.46 -4.47
CA ASP A 105 -11.27 -4.43 -5.08
C ASP A 105 -11.19 -5.80 -4.37
N GLU A 106 -9.99 -6.27 -4.06
CA GLU A 106 -9.79 -7.51 -3.30
C GLU A 106 -10.29 -7.39 -1.86
N ALA A 107 -9.98 -6.29 -1.19
CA ALA A 107 -10.40 -6.04 0.20
C ALA A 107 -11.94 -5.98 0.31
N ARG A 108 -12.63 -5.32 -0.62
CA ARG A 108 -14.10 -5.32 -0.68
C ARG A 108 -14.67 -6.73 -0.82
N LYS A 109 -14.10 -7.54 -1.71
CA LYS A 109 -14.52 -8.94 -1.89
C LYS A 109 -14.31 -9.77 -0.63
N ALA A 110 -13.27 -9.45 0.16
CA ALA A 110 -12.99 -10.10 1.44
C ALA A 110 -13.82 -9.55 2.60
N GLY A 111 -14.70 -8.57 2.38
CA GLY A 111 -15.58 -7.99 3.38
C GLY A 111 -14.98 -6.83 4.18
N ALA A 112 -13.87 -6.24 3.73
CA ALA A 112 -13.30 -5.06 4.37
C ALA A 112 -14.23 -3.85 4.20
N HIS A 113 -14.38 -3.08 5.28
CA HIS A 113 -15.08 -1.80 5.26
C HIS A 113 -14.14 -0.60 5.27
N MET A 114 -12.83 -0.84 5.48
CA MET A 114 -11.80 0.20 5.54
C MET A 114 -10.47 -0.35 5.05
N ILE A 115 -9.68 0.52 4.42
CA ILE A 115 -8.26 0.31 4.14
C ILE A 115 -7.45 1.31 4.96
N THR A 116 -6.34 0.84 5.54
CA THR A 116 -5.43 1.66 6.34
C THR A 116 -3.99 1.43 5.93
N LEU A 117 -3.16 2.42 6.16
CA LEU A 117 -1.70 2.33 6.01
C LEU A 117 -1.01 3.40 6.85
N HIS A 118 0.27 3.19 7.13
CA HIS A 118 1.13 4.21 7.73
C HIS A 118 2.10 4.78 6.69
N THR A 119 2.32 6.08 6.73
CA THR A 119 3.35 6.75 5.93
C THR A 119 3.92 7.96 6.67
N ALA A 120 5.10 8.45 6.26
CA ALA A 120 5.71 9.64 6.83
C ALA A 120 4.79 10.86 6.63
N SER A 121 4.39 11.49 7.72
CA SER A 121 3.45 12.62 7.69
C SER A 121 4.02 13.88 7.04
N LYS A 122 5.35 14.03 7.02
CA LYS A 122 6.04 15.21 6.49
C LYS A 122 6.42 15.11 5.01
N ILE A 123 6.26 13.95 4.38
CA ILE A 123 6.51 13.79 2.94
C ILE A 123 5.24 14.21 2.18
N ARG A 124 5.16 15.49 1.86
CA ARG A 124 3.98 16.12 1.25
C ARG A 124 3.49 15.44 -0.04
N PRO A 125 4.36 15.04 -0.99
CA PRO A 125 3.90 14.35 -2.21
C PRO A 125 3.17 13.05 -1.92
N LEU A 126 3.59 12.28 -0.91
CA LEU A 126 2.90 11.05 -0.50
C LEU A 126 1.54 11.35 0.11
N ILE A 127 1.46 12.33 1.00
CA ILE A 127 0.19 12.72 1.61
C ILE A 127 -0.80 13.19 0.53
N ARG A 128 -0.36 14.02 -0.42
CA ARG A 128 -1.19 14.44 -1.56
C ARG A 128 -1.67 13.27 -2.40
N PHE A 129 -0.78 12.31 -2.67
CA PHE A 129 -1.11 11.11 -3.43
C PHE A 129 -2.25 10.34 -2.76
N TYR A 130 -2.14 10.04 -1.46
CA TYR A 130 -3.18 9.30 -0.75
C TYR A 130 -4.48 10.09 -0.63
N TYR A 131 -4.43 11.40 -0.36
CA TYR A 131 -5.64 12.24 -0.38
C TYR A 131 -6.33 12.23 -1.74
N SER A 132 -5.57 12.22 -2.83
CA SER A 132 -6.14 12.12 -4.19
C SER A 132 -6.88 10.81 -4.46
N LEU A 133 -6.60 9.77 -3.66
CA LEU A 133 -7.26 8.46 -3.72
C LEU A 133 -8.42 8.31 -2.72
N GLY A 134 -8.71 9.36 -1.94
CA GLY A 134 -9.79 9.35 -0.97
C GLY A 134 -9.40 8.92 0.45
N PHE A 135 -8.11 8.77 0.73
CA PHE A 135 -7.62 8.59 2.10
C PHE A 135 -7.63 9.90 2.86
N TYR A 136 -7.73 9.79 4.18
CA TYR A 136 -7.59 10.90 5.11
C TYR A 136 -6.67 10.50 6.27
N ILE A 137 -6.06 11.46 6.95
CA ILE A 137 -5.26 11.22 8.15
C ILE A 137 -6.20 11.01 9.33
N HIS A 138 -6.13 9.83 9.93
CA HIS A 138 -6.87 9.52 11.16
C HIS A 138 -6.10 9.98 12.40
N SER A 139 -4.81 9.69 12.46
CA SER A 139 -3.96 9.98 13.64
C SER A 139 -2.48 9.96 13.24
N THR A 140 -1.62 10.34 14.18
CA THR A 140 -0.17 10.27 14.03
C THR A 140 0.47 9.49 15.17
N THR A 141 1.65 8.91 14.91
CA THR A 141 2.45 8.17 15.88
C THR A 141 3.94 8.46 15.68
N THR A 142 4.75 8.29 16.72
CA THR A 142 6.21 8.51 16.71
C THR A 142 6.99 7.27 17.09
N ASP A 143 6.38 6.11 17.06
CA ASP A 143 6.93 4.82 17.51
C ASP A 143 8.14 4.30 16.69
N ARG A 144 8.38 4.86 15.50
CA ARG A 144 9.47 4.46 14.60
C ARG A 144 10.59 5.50 14.47
N GLY A 145 10.68 6.45 15.40
CA GLY A 145 11.69 7.50 15.37
C GLY A 145 11.38 8.68 14.43
N TYR A 146 10.23 8.68 13.78
CA TYR A 146 9.71 9.79 12.98
C TYR A 146 8.18 9.81 13.04
N ILE A 147 7.59 10.94 12.68
CA ILE A 147 6.13 11.08 12.73
C ILE A 147 5.50 10.39 11.51
N ARG A 148 4.72 9.34 11.78
CA ARG A 148 3.91 8.65 10.78
C ARG A 148 2.45 9.03 10.92
N ALA A 149 1.78 9.21 9.79
CA ALA A 149 0.33 9.33 9.73
C ALA A 149 -0.28 7.95 9.52
N LEU A 150 -1.33 7.64 10.27
CA LEU A 150 -2.26 6.56 9.95
C LEU A 150 -3.29 7.11 8.97
N LEU A 151 -3.24 6.66 7.74
CA LEU A 151 -4.18 7.01 6.68
C LEU A 151 -5.27 5.96 6.56
N CYS A 152 -6.51 6.42 6.40
CA CYS A 152 -7.69 5.57 6.29
C CYS A 152 -8.50 5.94 5.06
N LYS A 153 -9.10 4.91 4.43
CA LYS A 153 -10.11 5.07 3.40
C LYS A 153 -11.26 4.12 3.69
N GLU A 154 -12.45 4.68 3.81
CA GLU A 154 -13.68 3.89 4.00
C GLU A 154 -14.10 3.26 2.66
N LEU A 155 -14.44 1.96 2.71
CA LEU A 155 -14.95 1.20 1.58
C LEU A 155 -16.46 1.05 1.73
N VAL A 156 -17.21 2.03 1.24
CA VAL A 156 -18.68 1.98 1.29
C VAL A 156 -19.20 1.06 0.19
N ASN A 157 -19.93 0.01 0.54
CA ASN A 157 -20.67 -0.80 -0.41
C ASN A 157 -21.97 -0.08 -0.81
N CYS A 158 -22.40 -0.20 -2.07
CA CYS A 158 -23.66 0.41 -2.53
C CYS A 158 -24.89 -0.02 -1.70
N ALA A 159 -24.84 -1.21 -1.06
CA ALA A 159 -25.86 -1.67 -0.13
C ALA A 159 -25.91 -0.85 1.18
N ASP A 160 -24.76 -0.34 1.65
CA ASP A 160 -24.66 0.41 2.90
C ASP A 160 -25.17 1.85 2.74
N VAL A 161 -25.10 2.41 1.53
CA VAL A 161 -25.60 3.76 1.23
C VAL A 161 -27.14 3.81 1.37
N SER A 162 -27.84 2.73 1.04
CA SER A 162 -29.29 2.67 1.19
C SER A 162 -29.75 2.63 2.65
N ILE A 163 -28.94 2.09 3.55
CA ILE A 163 -29.21 2.04 4.99
C ILE A 163 -28.97 3.41 5.64
N LEU A 164 -27.93 4.12 5.21
CA LEU A 164 -27.63 5.47 5.73
C LEU A 164 -28.69 6.50 5.37
N THR A 165 -29.37 6.36 4.21
CA THR A 165 -30.47 7.25 3.78
C THR A 165 -31.78 7.02 4.54
N VAL A 166 -31.96 5.86 5.15
CA VAL A 166 -33.19 5.54 5.92
C VAL A 166 -33.12 6.07 7.38
N ASN A 167 -31.95 6.31 7.91
CA ASN A 167 -31.75 6.77 9.30
C ASN A 167 -31.65 8.31 9.46
N ILE A 168 -31.85 9.07 8.38
CA ILE A 168 -31.88 10.55 8.40
C ILE A 168 -33.33 11.09 8.31
N LYS A 169 -34.26 10.46 9.00
CA LYS A 169 -35.61 11.02 9.19
C LYS A 169 -35.85 11.35 10.65
#